data_d72db7c62b559ec5ef57ca16dea57b93
#
_entry.id   d72db7c62b559ec5ef57ca16dea57b93
#
_cell.length_a   1.000
_cell.length_b   1.000
_cell.length_c   1.000
_cell.angle_alpha   90.00
_cell.angle_beta   90.00
_cell.angle_gamma   90.00
#
_symmetry.space_group_name_H-M   'P 1'
#
loop_
_entity.id
_entity.type
_entity.pdbx_description
1 polymer ?
#
loop_
_entity_poly.entity_id
_entity_poly.type
_entity_poly.pdbx_seq_one_letter_code
_entity_poly.pdbx_strand_id
1 'polypeptide(L)'
;MTEDQIYARLTEIFCDVLGNDSIVLTPNLSAKDIEDWDSANHISLVAGAEVAFDVRFRTAELEELRNVGEFVELIHEKMKSH
;
A
#
# COMPACT_ATOMS: atom_id res chain seq x y z
N MET A 1 13.44 3.81 -7.27
CA MET A 1 12.88 4.19 -5.96
C MET A 1 13.27 3.15 -4.92
N THR A 2 13.74 3.58 -3.77
CA THR A 2 14.10 2.67 -2.68
C THR A 2 12.87 2.24 -1.89
N GLU A 3 12.99 1.19 -1.07
CA GLU A 3 11.88 0.78 -0.20
C GLU A 3 11.46 1.89 0.76
N ASP A 4 12.42 2.64 1.31
CA ASP A 4 12.13 3.76 2.20
C ASP A 4 11.28 4.82 1.50
N GLN A 5 11.56 5.09 0.24
CA GLN A 5 10.77 6.04 -0.55
C GLN A 5 9.37 5.50 -0.82
N ILE A 6 9.25 4.19 -1.06
CA ILE A 6 7.95 3.55 -1.24
C ILE A 6 7.12 3.64 0.05
N TYR A 7 7.74 3.37 1.20
CA TYR A 7 7.05 3.51 2.48
C TYR A 7 6.57 4.94 2.72
N ALA A 8 7.42 5.93 2.45
CA ALA A 8 7.06 7.32 2.63
C ALA A 8 5.88 7.73 1.75
N ARG A 9 5.93 7.34 0.47
CA ARG A 9 4.85 7.66 -0.47
C ARG A 9 3.56 6.93 -0.11
N LEU A 10 3.68 5.66 0.24
CA LEU A 10 2.52 4.85 0.61
C LEU A 10 1.87 5.37 1.89
N THR A 11 2.67 5.88 2.85
CA THR A 11 2.15 6.50 4.05
C THR A 11 1.25 7.69 3.72
N GLU A 12 1.67 8.53 2.78
CA GLU A 12 0.85 9.66 2.33
C GLU A 12 -0.49 9.19 1.76
N ILE A 13 -0.45 8.13 0.97
CA ILE A 13 -1.66 7.56 0.37
C ILE A 13 -2.59 7.03 1.46
N PHE A 14 -2.05 6.31 2.42
CA PHE A 14 -2.84 5.79 3.54
C PHE A 14 -3.47 6.92 4.35
N CYS A 15 -2.70 7.96 4.65
CA CYS A 15 -3.20 9.10 5.40
C CYS A 15 -4.35 9.81 4.66
N ASP A 16 -4.19 9.99 3.36
CA ASP A 16 -5.21 10.63 2.53
C ASP A 16 -6.50 9.80 2.45
N VAL A 17 -6.35 8.52 2.15
CA VAL A 17 -7.51 7.64 1.94
C VAL A 17 -8.26 7.40 3.25
N LEU A 18 -7.54 7.17 4.33
CA LEU A 18 -8.14 6.85 5.62
C LEU A 18 -8.47 8.08 6.46
N GLY A 19 -8.04 9.25 6.01
CA GLY A 19 -8.31 10.51 6.73
C GLY A 19 -7.64 10.59 8.08
N ASN A 20 -6.45 10.00 8.23
CA ASN A 20 -5.74 9.94 9.50
C ASN A 20 -4.25 10.24 9.28
N ASP A 21 -3.80 11.40 9.75
CA ASP A 21 -2.42 11.85 9.58
C ASP A 21 -1.43 11.19 10.54
N SER A 22 -1.92 10.38 11.46
CA SER A 22 -1.08 9.73 12.48
C SER A 22 -0.61 8.34 12.08
N ILE A 23 -0.94 7.88 10.88
CA ILE A 23 -0.57 6.54 10.42
C ILE A 23 0.93 6.46 10.16
N VAL A 24 1.57 5.46 10.77
CA VAL A 24 2.98 5.13 10.51
C VAL A 24 3.02 3.70 10.00
N LEU A 25 3.48 3.51 8.78
CA LEU A 25 3.53 2.18 8.17
C LEU A 25 4.79 1.42 8.61
N THR A 26 4.58 0.18 9.04
CA THR A 26 5.66 -0.76 9.35
C THR A 26 5.42 -2.05 8.58
N PRO A 27 6.46 -2.86 8.34
CA PRO A 27 6.29 -4.09 7.55
C PRO A 27 5.24 -5.05 8.11
N ASN A 28 5.09 -5.11 9.41
CA ASN A 28 4.18 -6.04 10.06
C ASN A 28 2.75 -5.52 10.19
N LEU A 29 2.52 -4.27 9.82
CA LEU A 29 1.20 -3.64 9.94
C LEU A 29 0.22 -4.29 8.96
N SER A 30 -0.96 -4.64 9.45
CA SER A 30 -1.99 -5.27 8.62
C SER A 30 -3.32 -4.54 8.78
N ALA A 31 -4.31 -4.96 7.98
CA ALA A 31 -5.65 -4.38 8.05
C ALA A 31 -6.28 -4.52 9.43
N LYS A 32 -5.86 -5.51 10.21
CA LYS A 32 -6.35 -5.71 11.58
C LYS A 32 -5.85 -4.63 12.53
N ASP A 33 -4.70 -4.03 12.23
CA ASP A 33 -4.08 -3.04 13.09
C ASP A 33 -4.58 -1.62 12.80
N ILE A 34 -5.18 -1.41 11.64
CA ILE A 34 -5.71 -0.11 11.23
C ILE A 34 -7.22 -0.23 11.09
N GLU A 35 -7.94 0.40 12.00
CA GLU A 35 -9.39 0.31 12.08
C GLU A 35 -10.11 0.72 10.79
N ASP A 36 -9.63 1.74 10.14
CA ASP A 36 -10.25 2.29 8.93
C ASP A 36 -9.86 1.55 7.64
N TRP A 37 -9.00 0.57 7.74
CA TRP A 37 -8.56 -0.20 6.57
C TRP A 37 -9.50 -1.38 6.33
N ASP A 38 -10.64 -1.07 5.72
CA ASP A 38 -11.65 -2.07 5.34
C ASP A 38 -11.57 -2.37 3.85
N SER A 39 -12.48 -3.20 3.35
CA SER A 39 -12.48 -3.62 1.94
C SER A 39 -12.65 -2.46 0.97
N ALA A 40 -13.51 -1.50 1.30
CA ALA A 40 -13.76 -0.34 0.45
C ALA A 40 -12.52 0.56 0.39
N ASN A 41 -11.92 0.83 1.55
CA ASN A 41 -10.72 1.66 1.61
C ASN A 41 -9.52 0.95 1.00
N HIS A 42 -9.47 -0.38 1.09
CA HIS A 42 -8.39 -1.16 0.46
C HIS A 42 -8.38 -0.93 -1.06
N ILE A 43 -9.53 -0.92 -1.69
CA ILE A 43 -9.63 -0.65 -3.13
C ILE A 43 -9.10 0.75 -3.45
N SER A 44 -9.44 1.75 -2.63
CA SER A 44 -8.94 3.12 -2.81
C SER A 44 -7.43 3.21 -2.61
N LEU A 45 -6.89 2.47 -1.62
CA LEU A 45 -5.45 2.43 -1.38
C LEU A 45 -4.71 1.83 -2.57
N VAL A 46 -5.24 0.74 -3.12
CA VAL A 46 -4.66 0.08 -4.29
C VAL A 46 -4.67 1.01 -5.49
N ALA A 47 -5.80 1.66 -5.75
CA ALA A 47 -5.92 2.61 -6.87
C ALA A 47 -4.93 3.77 -6.71
N GLY A 48 -4.80 4.30 -5.49
CA GLY A 48 -3.84 5.37 -5.20
C GLY A 48 -2.40 4.93 -5.44
N ALA A 49 -2.07 3.72 -5.03
CA ALA A 49 -0.73 3.16 -5.24
C ALA A 49 -0.44 2.96 -6.73
N GLU A 50 -1.41 2.48 -7.51
CA GLU A 50 -1.24 2.30 -8.94
C GLU A 50 -0.90 3.61 -9.65
N VAL A 51 -1.60 4.67 -9.27
CA VAL A 51 -1.36 6.01 -9.84
C VAL A 51 0.00 6.56 -9.39
N ALA A 52 0.27 6.48 -8.09
CA ALA A 52 1.48 7.07 -7.51
C ALA A 52 2.77 6.40 -7.99
N PHE A 53 2.75 5.09 -8.19
CA PHE A 53 3.93 4.31 -8.59
C PHE A 53 3.91 3.89 -10.05
N ASP A 54 2.85 4.23 -10.78
CA ASP A 54 2.67 3.87 -12.18
C ASP A 54 2.82 2.36 -12.41
N VAL A 55 2.07 1.59 -11.62
CA VAL A 55 2.05 0.14 -11.68
C VAL A 55 0.61 -0.37 -11.74
N ARG A 56 0.45 -1.64 -12.05
CA ARG A 56 -0.86 -2.29 -12.09
C ARG A 56 -0.82 -3.57 -11.27
N PHE A 57 -1.86 -3.79 -10.46
CA PHE A 57 -1.99 -4.98 -9.64
C PHE A 57 -3.09 -5.88 -10.18
N ARG A 58 -2.87 -7.19 -10.09
CA ARG A 58 -3.89 -8.18 -10.41
C ARG A 58 -4.64 -8.55 -9.13
N THR A 59 -5.90 -8.91 -9.25
CA THR A 59 -6.72 -9.32 -8.09
C THR A 59 -6.05 -10.44 -7.30
N ALA A 60 -5.49 -11.45 -7.99
CA ALA A 60 -4.81 -12.55 -7.33
C ALA A 60 -3.62 -12.09 -6.50
N GLU A 61 -2.88 -11.09 -6.97
CA GLU A 61 -1.75 -10.53 -6.25
C GLU A 61 -2.21 -9.83 -4.97
N LEU A 62 -3.33 -9.10 -5.04
CA LEU A 62 -3.88 -8.38 -3.90
C LEU A 62 -4.43 -9.30 -2.83
N GLU A 63 -4.99 -10.43 -3.23
CA GLU A 63 -5.54 -11.42 -2.30
C GLU A 63 -4.47 -12.07 -1.43
N GLU A 64 -3.23 -12.09 -1.90
CA GLU A 64 -2.11 -12.67 -1.16
C GLU A 64 -1.46 -11.71 -0.18
N LEU A 65 -1.82 -10.43 -0.22
CA LEU A 65 -1.22 -9.43 0.65
C LEU A 65 -1.74 -9.56 2.07
N ARG A 66 -0.84 -9.77 3.02
CA ARG A 66 -1.16 -9.95 4.42
C ARG A 66 -0.81 -8.73 5.27
N ASN A 67 0.18 -7.96 4.84
CA ASN A 67 0.67 -6.80 5.59
C ASN A 67 1.28 -5.77 4.65
N VAL A 68 1.67 -4.64 5.23
CA VAL A 68 2.26 -3.54 4.48
C VAL A 68 3.58 -3.94 3.82
N GLY A 69 4.39 -4.74 4.51
CA GLY A 69 5.67 -5.22 3.97
C GLY A 69 5.50 -5.96 2.66
N GLU A 70 4.52 -6.85 2.57
CA GLU A 70 4.23 -7.57 1.34
C GLU A 70 3.75 -6.64 0.23
N PHE A 71 2.96 -5.64 0.60
CA PHE A 71 2.49 -4.63 -0.36
C PHE A 71 3.67 -3.82 -0.93
N VAL A 72 4.58 -3.39 -0.06
CA VAL A 72 5.78 -2.65 -0.49
C VAL A 72 6.66 -3.51 -1.38
N GLU A 73 6.86 -4.78 -1.03
CA GLU A 73 7.62 -5.70 -1.86
C GLU A 73 7.02 -5.87 -3.24
N LEU A 74 5.71 -6.02 -3.31
CA LEU A 74 5.00 -6.15 -4.57
C LEU A 74 5.17 -4.90 -5.44
N ILE A 75 5.01 -3.72 -4.85
CA ILE A 75 5.22 -2.45 -5.54
C ILE A 75 6.65 -2.36 -6.08
N HIS A 76 7.62 -2.66 -5.22
CA HIS A 76 9.04 -2.59 -5.59
C HIS A 76 9.37 -3.52 -6.75
N GLU A 77 8.84 -4.72 -6.71
CA GLU A 77 9.06 -5.70 -7.76
C GLU A 77 8.45 -5.27 -9.09
N LYS A 78 7.23 -4.74 -9.06
CA LYS A 78 6.58 -4.24 -10.28
C LYS A 78 7.31 -3.04 -10.86
N MET A 79 7.89 -2.20 -10.03
CA MET A 79 8.68 -1.07 -10.50
C MET A 79 9.97 -1.51 -11.17
N LYS A 80 10.57 -2.60 -10.72
CA LYS A 80 11.76 -3.18 -11.34
C LYS A 80 11.48 -3.75 -12.73
N SER A 81 10.25 -4.21 -12.95
CA SER A 81 9.85 -4.85 -14.20
C SER A 81 9.52 -3.86 -15.31
N HIS A 82 9.57 -2.61 -15.00
CA HIS A 82 9.27 -1.56 -15.97
C HIS A 82 10.43 -1.34 -16.94
#